data_d12f4a0d4d407aeefee29519e192eed6
#
_entry.id   d12f4a0d4d407aeefee29519e192eed6
#
_cell.length_a   1.000
_cell.length_b   1.000
_cell.length_c   1.000
_cell.angle_alpha   90.00
_cell.angle_beta   90.00
_cell.angle_gamma   90.00
#
_symmetry.space_group_name_H-M   'P 1'
#
loop_
_entity.id
_entity.type
_entity.pdbx_description
1 polymer ?
#
loop_
_entity_poly.entity_id
_entity_poly.type
_entity_poly.pdbx_seq_one_letter_code
_entity_poly.pdbx_strand_id
1 'polypeptide(L)'
;GISKITFELQPSLSAASIPQKWDELRRKVLNIQPSLPAGASIPSISDDFGDVFGIYYGLTADDGFSYEEMRDWAERIKTHVITSDGVMKVALFGTQTEVVNIYMSVNKLAGMGIDPKQLAQLLQSQNQIINTGEINADALQLRVVANGTYSNLNDIRNQLITTSSGQQIRLGDIATVEKGYLDPPGTSCT
;
A
#
# COMPACT_ATOMS: atom_id res chain seq x y z
N GLY A 1 3.31 -12.18 19.58
CA GLY A 1 4.29 -11.27 20.21
C GLY A 1 5.18 -10.65 19.15
N ILE A 2 5.73 -9.48 19.43
CA ILE A 2 6.69 -8.79 18.57
C ILE A 2 8.06 -8.87 19.26
N SER A 3 9.08 -9.25 18.53
CA SER A 3 10.47 -9.20 18.99
C SER A 3 11.18 -8.05 18.27
N LYS A 4 11.85 -7.18 19.03
CA LYS A 4 12.64 -6.06 18.50
C LYS A 4 14.08 -6.26 18.93
N ILE A 5 15.01 -6.26 17.96
CA ILE A 5 16.45 -6.36 18.19
C ILE A 5 17.08 -5.08 17.66
N THR A 6 17.90 -4.44 18.49
CA THR A 6 18.63 -3.22 18.10
C THR A 6 20.11 -3.58 18.02
N PHE A 7 20.74 -3.23 16.91
CA PHE A 7 22.17 -3.40 16.69
C PHE A 7 22.85 -2.03 16.75
N GLU A 8 23.99 -1.98 17.42
CA GLU A 8 24.83 -0.80 17.49
C GLU A 8 26.21 -1.14 16.91
N LEU A 9 26.69 -0.31 15.99
CA LEU A 9 28.01 -0.47 15.42
C LEU A 9 29.07 0.11 16.36
N GLN A 10 30.25 -0.51 16.39
CA GLN A 10 31.33 -0.02 17.23
C GLN A 10 31.81 1.38 16.75
N PRO A 11 32.03 2.32 17.69
CA PRO A 11 32.48 3.68 17.35
C PRO A 11 33.82 3.74 16.61
N SER A 12 34.62 2.67 16.67
CA SER A 12 35.94 2.58 16.01
C SER A 12 35.86 2.32 14.51
N LEU A 13 34.67 2.05 13.95
CA LEU A 13 34.51 1.82 12.52
C LEU A 13 34.63 3.11 11.73
N SER A 14 35.35 3.04 10.61
CA SER A 14 35.44 4.18 9.70
C SER A 14 34.08 4.43 8.99
N ALA A 15 33.74 5.69 8.75
CA ALA A 15 32.51 6.05 8.04
C ALA A 15 32.39 5.35 6.68
N ALA A 16 33.49 5.14 5.98
CA ALA A 16 33.50 4.42 4.69
C ALA A 16 33.11 2.94 4.78
N SER A 17 33.32 2.31 5.94
CA SER A 17 33.00 0.89 6.14
C SER A 17 31.59 0.63 6.66
N ILE A 18 30.89 1.66 7.13
CA ILE A 18 29.55 1.54 7.72
C ILE A 18 28.54 0.96 6.74
N PRO A 19 28.40 1.45 5.48
CA PRO A 19 27.43 0.90 4.53
C PRO A 19 27.63 -0.60 4.28
N GLN A 20 28.88 -1.03 4.14
CA GLN A 20 29.21 -2.45 3.94
C GLN A 20 28.80 -3.30 5.14
N LYS A 21 28.92 -2.78 6.36
CA LYS A 21 28.52 -3.50 7.59
C LYS A 21 27.00 -3.63 7.70
N TRP A 22 26.26 -2.62 7.30
CA TRP A 22 24.80 -2.69 7.21
C TRP A 22 24.35 -3.71 6.15
N ASP A 23 24.99 -3.77 4.99
CA ASP A 23 24.69 -4.78 3.97
C ASP A 23 25.01 -6.21 4.46
N GLU A 24 26.10 -6.37 5.20
CA GLU A 24 26.44 -7.67 5.81
C GLU A 24 25.38 -8.09 6.84
N LEU A 25 24.96 -7.18 7.70
CA LEU A 25 23.92 -7.42 8.70
C LEU A 25 22.60 -7.81 8.02
N ARG A 26 22.19 -7.06 7.02
CA ARG A 26 20.96 -7.30 6.27
C ARG A 26 20.95 -8.69 5.65
N ARG A 27 22.03 -9.08 5.00
CA ARG A 27 22.18 -10.45 4.45
C ARG A 27 22.11 -11.52 5.53
N LYS A 28 22.77 -11.33 6.69
CA LYS A 28 22.75 -12.30 7.79
C LYS A 28 21.34 -12.47 8.38
N VAL A 29 20.61 -11.37 8.55
CA VAL A 29 19.22 -11.41 9.07
C VAL A 29 18.29 -12.10 8.10
N LEU A 30 18.42 -11.84 6.80
CA LEU A 30 17.60 -12.53 5.78
C LEU A 30 17.94 -14.02 5.67
N ASN A 31 19.21 -14.40 5.82
CA ASN A 31 19.64 -15.79 5.75
C ASN A 31 19.15 -16.65 6.94
N ILE A 32 18.81 -16.02 8.06
CA ILE A 32 18.28 -16.73 9.24
C ILE A 32 16.79 -17.05 9.12
N GLN A 33 16.10 -16.43 8.15
CA GLN A 33 14.65 -16.59 7.95
C GLN A 33 14.20 -18.06 7.89
N PRO A 34 14.88 -18.98 7.16
CA PRO A 34 14.47 -20.38 7.11
C PRO A 34 14.59 -21.11 8.46
N SER A 35 15.36 -20.56 9.40
CA SER A 35 15.59 -21.12 10.74
C SER A 35 14.62 -20.61 11.79
N LEU A 36 13.76 -19.67 11.42
CA LEU A 36 12.75 -19.11 12.33
C LEU A 36 11.61 -20.11 12.56
N PRO A 37 10.97 -20.08 13.73
CA PRO A 37 9.83 -20.95 14.02
C PRO A 37 8.70 -20.77 13.02
N ALA A 38 7.92 -21.82 12.79
CA ALA A 38 6.73 -21.76 11.95
C ALA A 38 5.75 -20.69 12.46
N GLY A 39 5.32 -19.81 11.57
CA GLY A 39 4.45 -18.66 11.89
C GLY A 39 5.17 -17.36 12.22
N ALA A 40 6.52 -17.35 12.22
CA ALA A 40 7.27 -16.11 12.32
C ALA A 40 7.18 -15.34 10.98
N SER A 41 6.90 -14.04 11.07
CA SER A 41 6.95 -13.15 9.92
C SER A 41 8.39 -12.90 9.46
N ILE A 42 8.54 -12.48 8.21
CA ILE A 42 9.84 -12.03 7.68
C ILE A 42 10.35 -10.87 8.54
N PRO A 43 11.63 -10.90 8.99
CA PRO A 43 12.19 -9.80 9.76
C PRO A 43 12.17 -8.49 8.96
N SER A 44 11.61 -7.45 9.53
CA SER A 44 11.71 -6.08 8.99
C SER A 44 12.98 -5.45 9.52
N ILE A 45 13.82 -4.93 8.62
CA ILE A 45 15.10 -4.30 8.96
C ILE A 45 14.94 -2.80 8.69
N SER A 46 15.24 -1.98 9.69
CA SER A 46 15.34 -0.52 9.58
C SER A 46 16.76 -0.12 9.93
N ASP A 47 17.48 0.39 8.96
CA ASP A 47 18.90 0.81 9.09
C ASP A 47 19.09 2.31 8.78
N ASP A 48 17.98 3.01 8.60
CA ASP A 48 17.92 4.45 8.33
C ASP A 48 17.60 5.30 9.57
N PHE A 49 17.74 4.72 10.75
CA PHE A 49 17.44 5.40 12.03
C PHE A 49 18.24 6.71 12.24
N GLY A 50 19.42 6.82 11.61
CA GLY A 50 20.28 8.01 11.67
C GLY A 50 20.09 8.99 10.53
N ASP A 51 19.19 8.72 9.59
CA ASP A 51 18.95 9.62 8.46
C ASP A 51 18.25 10.88 8.92
N VAL A 52 18.88 12.02 8.63
CA VAL A 52 18.32 13.34 8.95
C VAL A 52 18.04 14.06 7.63
N PHE A 53 16.79 14.46 7.44
CA PHE A 53 16.43 15.33 6.34
C PHE A 53 16.78 16.79 6.69
N GLY A 54 17.77 17.34 6.01
CA GLY A 54 18.24 18.71 6.27
C GLY A 54 17.32 19.79 5.70
N ILE A 55 16.51 19.45 4.70
CA ILE A 55 15.66 20.40 3.99
C ILE A 55 14.28 19.80 3.76
N TYR A 56 13.25 20.61 4.00
CA TYR A 56 11.85 20.25 3.75
C TYR A 56 11.24 21.29 2.79
N TYR A 57 10.57 20.79 1.76
CA TYR A 57 9.82 21.61 0.82
C TYR A 57 8.35 21.23 0.87
N GLY A 58 7.46 22.23 0.85
CA GLY A 58 6.04 22.05 0.66
C GLY A 58 5.68 22.21 -0.82
N LEU A 59 5.04 21.21 -1.41
CA LEU A 59 4.44 21.32 -2.73
C LEU A 59 2.99 21.72 -2.58
N THR A 60 2.62 22.89 -3.09
CA THR A 60 1.24 23.38 -3.10
C THR A 60 0.82 23.68 -4.53
N ALA A 61 -0.46 23.56 -4.80
CA ALA A 61 -1.05 23.92 -6.09
C ALA A 61 -2.30 24.76 -5.85
N ASP A 62 -2.62 25.60 -6.81
CA ASP A 62 -3.87 26.36 -6.85
C ASP A 62 -5.06 25.45 -7.16
N ASP A 63 -6.28 25.97 -7.03
CA ASP A 63 -7.51 25.24 -7.35
C ASP A 63 -7.48 24.71 -8.80
N GLY A 64 -7.85 23.47 -8.97
CA GLY A 64 -7.92 22.79 -10.28
C GLY A 64 -6.92 21.66 -10.48
N PHE A 65 -5.95 21.48 -9.60
CA PHE A 65 -5.08 20.33 -9.61
C PHE A 65 -5.64 19.20 -8.74
N SER A 66 -5.66 17.99 -9.30
CA SER A 66 -6.01 16.79 -8.56
C SER A 66 -4.84 16.31 -7.70
N TYR A 67 -5.14 15.53 -6.68
CA TYR A 67 -4.12 14.87 -5.84
C TYR A 67 -3.20 13.95 -6.65
N GLU A 68 -3.74 13.29 -7.67
CA GLU A 68 -2.99 12.43 -8.59
C GLU A 68 -1.94 13.23 -9.36
N GLU A 69 -2.33 14.38 -9.94
CA GLU A 69 -1.41 15.26 -10.65
C GLU A 69 -0.32 15.82 -9.73
N MET A 70 -0.69 16.22 -8.50
CA MET A 70 0.29 16.71 -7.52
C MET A 70 1.30 15.62 -7.14
N ARG A 71 0.86 14.37 -6.97
CA ARG A 71 1.74 13.24 -6.68
C ARG A 71 2.70 13.00 -7.85
N ASP A 72 2.20 13.02 -9.07
CA ASP A 72 3.03 12.82 -10.26
C ASP A 72 4.09 13.92 -10.41
N TRP A 73 3.74 15.15 -10.12
CA TRP A 73 4.71 16.24 -10.06
C TRP A 73 5.74 16.04 -8.95
N ALA A 74 5.32 15.64 -7.76
CA ALA A 74 6.21 15.35 -6.65
C ALA A 74 7.21 14.24 -6.98
N GLU A 75 6.76 13.14 -7.62
CA GLU A 75 7.65 12.05 -8.07
C GLU A 75 8.63 12.50 -9.17
N ARG A 76 8.21 13.35 -10.10
CA ARG A 76 9.11 13.95 -11.09
C ARG A 76 10.16 14.83 -10.43
N ILE A 77 9.75 15.70 -9.49
CA ILE A 77 10.68 16.54 -8.72
C ILE A 77 11.67 15.67 -7.95
N LYS A 78 11.19 14.64 -7.23
CA LYS A 78 12.04 13.68 -6.52
C LYS A 78 13.08 13.05 -7.43
N THR A 79 12.67 12.59 -8.63
CA THR A 79 13.57 11.98 -9.62
C THR A 79 14.65 12.96 -10.10
N HIS A 80 14.32 14.22 -10.28
CA HIS A 80 15.31 15.24 -10.66
C HIS A 80 16.22 15.62 -9.51
N VAL A 81 15.68 15.80 -8.31
CA VAL A 81 16.45 16.24 -7.14
C VAL A 81 17.45 15.16 -6.72
N ILE A 82 17.09 13.87 -6.77
CA ILE A 82 18.00 12.78 -6.37
C ILE A 82 19.23 12.68 -7.28
N THR A 83 19.16 13.19 -8.51
CA THR A 83 20.30 13.20 -9.45
C THR A 83 21.23 14.39 -9.26
N SER A 84 20.91 15.33 -8.36
CA SER A 84 21.74 16.50 -8.08
C SER A 84 22.90 16.14 -7.16
N ASP A 85 24.06 16.75 -7.40
CA ASP A 85 25.23 16.53 -6.57
C ASP A 85 24.96 16.91 -5.11
N GLY A 86 25.38 16.04 -4.19
CA GLY A 86 25.23 16.24 -2.76
C GLY A 86 23.86 15.81 -2.19
N VAL A 87 22.93 15.33 -3.01
CA VAL A 87 21.66 14.77 -2.54
C VAL A 87 21.79 13.25 -2.40
N MET A 88 21.68 12.75 -1.18
CA MET A 88 21.77 11.32 -0.89
C MET A 88 20.41 10.65 -0.87
N LYS A 89 19.38 11.34 -0.39
CA LYS A 89 18.03 10.78 -0.22
C LYS A 89 16.96 11.84 -0.40
N VAL A 90 15.90 11.49 -1.07
CA VAL A 90 14.68 12.30 -1.20
C VAL A 90 13.48 11.44 -0.82
N ALA A 91 12.69 11.91 0.14
CA ALA A 91 11.48 11.23 0.56
C ALA A 91 10.26 12.14 0.33
N LEU A 92 9.16 11.54 -0.09
CA LEU A 92 7.88 12.23 -0.18
C LEU A 92 7.05 11.92 1.06
N PHE A 93 6.47 12.96 1.64
CA PHE A 93 5.57 12.84 2.79
C PHE A 93 4.20 13.38 2.43
N GLY A 94 3.16 12.86 3.09
CA GLY A 94 1.79 13.32 2.87
C GLY A 94 1.16 12.85 1.57
N THR A 95 1.80 11.93 0.84
CA THR A 95 1.17 11.30 -0.32
C THR A 95 0.07 10.34 0.12
N GLN A 96 -1.10 10.46 -0.49
CA GLN A 96 -2.20 9.54 -0.23
C GLN A 96 -2.14 8.37 -1.22
N THR A 97 -2.30 7.16 -0.69
CA THR A 97 -2.40 5.97 -1.53
C THR A 97 -3.74 5.96 -2.27
N GLU A 98 -3.69 5.86 -3.60
CA GLU A 98 -4.89 5.70 -4.40
C GLU A 98 -5.53 4.34 -4.13
N VAL A 99 -6.83 4.36 -3.92
CA VAL A 99 -7.64 3.17 -3.67
C VAL A 99 -8.88 3.19 -4.55
N VAL A 100 -9.42 2.03 -4.82
CA VAL A 100 -10.73 1.88 -5.41
C VAL A 100 -11.70 1.47 -4.32
N ASN A 101 -12.69 2.30 -4.06
CA ASN A 101 -13.77 2.01 -3.14
C ASN A 101 -14.90 1.32 -3.89
N ILE A 102 -15.35 0.20 -3.36
CA ILE A 102 -16.46 -0.59 -3.89
C ILE A 102 -17.56 -0.60 -2.85
N TYR A 103 -18.65 0.07 -3.14
CA TYR A 103 -19.81 0.17 -2.24
C TYR A 103 -20.92 -0.74 -2.72
N MET A 104 -21.42 -1.60 -1.84
CA MET A 104 -22.49 -2.55 -2.14
C MET A 104 -23.55 -2.53 -1.04
N SER A 105 -24.81 -2.65 -1.43
CA SER A 105 -25.90 -2.83 -0.47
C SER A 105 -25.98 -4.29 -0.04
N VAL A 106 -25.89 -4.54 1.27
CA VAL A 106 -26.00 -5.89 1.85
C VAL A 106 -27.35 -6.51 1.52
N ASN A 107 -28.44 -5.72 1.56
CA ASN A 107 -29.78 -6.18 1.22
C ASN A 107 -29.90 -6.59 -0.24
N LYS A 108 -29.25 -5.87 -1.16
CA LYS A 108 -29.23 -6.20 -2.58
C LYS A 108 -28.47 -7.51 -2.84
N LEU A 109 -27.32 -7.71 -2.16
CA LEU A 109 -26.54 -8.94 -2.23
C LEU A 109 -27.33 -10.15 -1.69
N ALA A 110 -27.98 -9.98 -0.55
CA ALA A 110 -28.81 -11.02 0.05
C ALA A 110 -29.97 -11.43 -0.87
N GLY A 111 -30.64 -10.47 -1.51
CA GLY A 111 -31.71 -10.73 -2.50
C GLY A 111 -31.23 -11.51 -3.73
N MET A 112 -29.94 -11.48 -4.05
CA MET A 112 -29.32 -12.21 -5.15
C MET A 112 -28.65 -13.53 -4.68
N GLY A 113 -28.72 -13.85 -3.39
CA GLY A 113 -28.05 -15.00 -2.80
C GLY A 113 -26.54 -14.94 -2.84
N ILE A 114 -25.95 -13.73 -2.83
CA ILE A 114 -24.51 -13.52 -2.80
C ILE A 114 -24.08 -13.27 -1.35
N ASP A 115 -23.17 -14.11 -0.84
CA ASP A 115 -22.58 -13.91 0.48
C ASP A 115 -21.50 -12.80 0.40
N PRO A 116 -21.66 -11.70 1.16
CA PRO A 116 -20.68 -10.62 1.18
C PRO A 116 -19.26 -11.05 1.52
N LYS A 117 -19.10 -12.07 2.38
CA LYS A 117 -17.79 -12.60 2.77
C LYS A 117 -17.12 -13.37 1.63
N GLN A 118 -17.88 -14.19 0.94
CA GLN A 118 -17.37 -14.94 -0.22
C GLN A 118 -16.99 -13.99 -1.35
N LEU A 119 -17.78 -12.95 -1.57
CA LEU A 119 -17.47 -11.92 -2.55
C LEU A 119 -16.17 -11.17 -2.19
N ALA A 120 -16.00 -10.78 -0.93
CA ALA A 120 -14.76 -10.16 -0.46
C ALA A 120 -13.55 -11.09 -0.66
N GLN A 121 -13.67 -12.37 -0.34
CA GLN A 121 -12.61 -13.37 -0.55
C GLN A 121 -12.29 -13.57 -2.04
N LEU A 122 -13.29 -13.60 -2.91
CA LEU A 122 -13.12 -13.72 -4.35
C LEU A 122 -12.33 -12.51 -4.90
N LEU A 123 -12.74 -11.31 -4.52
CA LEU A 123 -12.03 -10.08 -4.90
C LEU A 123 -10.61 -10.05 -4.31
N GLN A 124 -10.40 -10.57 -3.10
CA GLN A 124 -9.09 -10.71 -2.48
C GLN A 124 -8.17 -11.68 -3.21
N SER A 125 -8.69 -12.81 -3.66
CA SER A 125 -7.90 -13.83 -4.35
C SER A 125 -7.42 -13.38 -5.74
N GLN A 126 -8.16 -12.50 -6.37
CA GLN A 126 -7.85 -11.97 -7.70
C GLN A 126 -6.99 -10.69 -7.66
N ASN A 127 -7.00 -10.01 -6.52
CA ASN A 127 -6.25 -8.78 -6.29
C ASN A 127 -5.68 -8.81 -4.89
N GLN A 128 -4.46 -8.33 -4.71
CA GLN A 128 -3.90 -8.11 -3.38
C GLN A 128 -4.67 -6.97 -2.68
N ILE A 129 -5.84 -7.29 -2.15
CA ILE A 129 -6.62 -6.34 -1.36
C ILE A 129 -5.99 -6.25 0.03
N ILE A 130 -5.53 -5.07 0.35
CA ILE A 130 -4.99 -4.76 1.67
C ILE A 130 -6.06 -4.02 2.47
N ASN A 131 -7.18 -4.58 2.77
CA ASN A 131 -7.94 -4.26 3.96
C ASN A 131 -9.32 -4.92 3.96
N THR A 132 -9.65 -5.48 5.09
CA THR A 132 -10.97 -5.99 5.46
C THR A 132 -12.04 -4.92 5.22
N GLY A 133 -13.04 -5.27 4.41
CA GLY A 133 -14.19 -4.42 4.21
C GLY A 133 -14.87 -4.08 5.54
N GLU A 134 -15.19 -2.83 5.73
CA GLU A 134 -16.03 -2.38 6.83
C GLU A 134 -17.50 -2.58 6.43
N ILE A 135 -18.22 -3.30 7.28
CA ILE A 135 -19.69 -3.43 7.14
C ILE A 135 -20.30 -2.35 8.04
N ASN A 136 -20.77 -1.28 7.44
CA ASN A 136 -21.52 -0.25 8.14
C ASN A 136 -23.01 -0.45 7.89
N ALA A 137 -23.75 -0.79 8.93
CA ALA A 137 -25.21 -0.92 9.02
C ALA A 137 -25.91 -1.64 7.84
N ASP A 138 -25.92 -1.08 6.62
CA ASP A 138 -26.58 -1.64 5.44
C ASP A 138 -25.69 -1.62 4.18
N ALA A 139 -24.45 -1.17 4.28
CA ALA A 139 -23.51 -1.09 3.16
C ALA A 139 -22.22 -1.86 3.47
N LEU A 140 -21.81 -2.71 2.54
CA LEU A 140 -20.50 -3.30 2.52
C LEU A 140 -19.59 -2.38 1.70
N GLN A 141 -18.57 -1.83 2.35
CA GLN A 141 -17.52 -1.09 1.69
C GLN A 141 -16.28 -1.96 1.59
N LEU A 142 -15.86 -2.27 0.38
CA LEU A 142 -14.57 -2.90 0.12
C LEU A 142 -13.61 -1.86 -0.45
N ARG A 143 -12.37 -1.91 0.00
CA ARG A 143 -11.32 -1.00 -0.45
C ARG A 143 -10.21 -1.80 -1.11
N VAL A 144 -9.90 -1.47 -2.35
CA VAL A 144 -8.87 -2.12 -3.16
C VAL A 144 -7.76 -1.12 -3.40
N VAL A 145 -6.52 -1.48 -3.06
CA VAL A 145 -5.36 -0.64 -3.42
C VAL A 145 -5.02 -0.88 -4.89
N ALA A 146 -4.90 0.20 -5.65
CA ALA A 146 -4.53 0.15 -7.07
C ALA A 146 -3.03 -0.16 -7.21
N ASN A 147 -2.64 -1.43 -7.20
CA ASN A 147 -1.24 -1.88 -7.35
C ASN A 147 -0.88 -2.19 -8.80
N GLY A 148 -1.33 -1.39 -9.76
CA GLY A 148 -0.95 -1.54 -11.17
C GLY A 148 -1.59 -2.72 -11.92
N THR A 149 -2.27 -3.65 -11.24
CA THR A 149 -2.95 -4.79 -11.88
C THR A 149 -4.27 -4.37 -12.52
N TYR A 150 -4.94 -3.36 -11.97
CA TYR A 150 -6.09 -2.71 -12.61
C TYR A 150 -5.67 -1.33 -13.09
N SER A 151 -5.38 -1.25 -14.36
CA SER A 151 -5.10 0.02 -15.05
C SER A 151 -6.36 0.87 -15.26
N ASN A 152 -7.55 0.28 -15.05
CA ASN A 152 -8.81 0.97 -15.34
C ASN A 152 -9.95 0.51 -14.40
N LEU A 153 -10.73 1.48 -13.89
CA LEU A 153 -11.97 1.22 -13.12
C LEU A 153 -12.96 0.32 -13.87
N ASN A 154 -12.92 0.36 -15.21
CA ASN A 154 -13.81 -0.45 -16.04
C ASN A 154 -13.49 -1.95 -15.94
N ASP A 155 -12.24 -2.32 -15.69
CA ASP A 155 -11.86 -3.73 -15.52
C ASP A 155 -12.49 -4.30 -14.26
N ILE A 156 -12.49 -3.51 -13.17
CA ILE A 156 -13.16 -3.89 -11.91
C ILE A 156 -14.69 -3.96 -12.10
N ARG A 157 -15.29 -2.97 -12.78
CA ARG A 157 -16.74 -2.95 -13.04
C ARG A 157 -17.19 -4.14 -13.89
N ASN A 158 -16.39 -4.55 -14.86
CA ASN A 158 -16.71 -5.65 -15.77
C ASN A 158 -16.41 -7.03 -15.21
N GLN A 159 -15.86 -7.10 -14.01
CA GLN A 159 -15.57 -8.38 -13.36
C GLN A 159 -16.85 -9.19 -13.15
N LEU A 160 -16.82 -10.46 -13.55
CA LEU A 160 -17.96 -11.36 -13.42
C LEU A 160 -17.96 -12.04 -12.06
N ILE A 161 -19.12 -12.01 -11.42
CA ILE A 161 -19.41 -12.67 -10.14
C ILE A 161 -20.47 -13.73 -10.39
N THR A 162 -20.24 -14.92 -9.88
CA THR A 162 -21.21 -16.01 -9.97
C THR A 162 -22.11 -16.01 -8.73
N THR A 163 -23.42 -15.92 -8.92
CA THR A 163 -24.43 -16.03 -7.86
C THR A 163 -24.58 -17.48 -7.39
N SER A 164 -25.25 -17.69 -6.27
CA SER A 164 -25.60 -19.04 -5.77
C SER A 164 -26.46 -19.85 -6.75
N SER A 165 -27.19 -19.17 -7.63
CA SER A 165 -28.01 -19.79 -8.72
C SER A 165 -27.18 -20.15 -9.96
N GLY A 166 -25.87 -19.87 -9.98
CA GLY A 166 -24.99 -20.08 -11.14
C GLY A 166 -25.05 -19.00 -12.21
N GLN A 167 -25.82 -17.93 -12.00
CA GLN A 167 -25.89 -16.81 -12.91
C GLN A 167 -24.66 -15.90 -12.78
N GLN A 168 -24.11 -15.44 -13.89
CA GLN A 168 -23.00 -14.48 -13.89
C GLN A 168 -23.54 -13.05 -13.99
N ILE A 169 -23.09 -12.20 -13.08
CA ILE A 169 -23.46 -10.77 -12.99
C ILE A 169 -22.16 -9.96 -12.97
N ARG A 170 -22.17 -8.79 -13.60
CA ARG A 170 -21.00 -7.87 -13.52
C ARG A 170 -21.01 -7.16 -12.17
N LEU A 171 -19.80 -6.94 -11.61
CA LEU A 171 -19.66 -6.21 -10.36
C LEU A 171 -20.28 -4.81 -10.43
N GLY A 172 -20.13 -4.10 -11.55
CA GLY A 172 -20.70 -2.77 -11.76
C GLY A 172 -22.23 -2.72 -11.74
N ASP A 173 -22.94 -3.86 -11.92
CA ASP A 173 -24.41 -3.91 -11.87
C ASP A 173 -24.93 -3.96 -10.42
N ILE A 174 -24.08 -4.40 -9.49
CA ILE A 174 -24.43 -4.60 -8.06
C ILE A 174 -23.68 -3.67 -7.11
N ALA A 175 -22.59 -3.06 -7.57
CA ALA A 175 -21.71 -2.20 -6.78
C ALA A 175 -21.44 -0.87 -7.46
N THR A 176 -21.28 0.17 -6.66
CA THR A 176 -20.72 1.45 -7.09
C THR A 176 -19.21 1.40 -6.91
N VAL A 177 -18.45 1.63 -7.99
CA VAL A 177 -16.98 1.55 -8.00
C VAL A 177 -16.44 2.94 -8.28
N GLU A 178 -15.70 3.50 -7.32
CA GLU A 178 -15.17 4.86 -7.36
C GLU A 178 -13.70 4.91 -6.99
N LYS A 179 -12.94 5.80 -7.63
CA LYS A 179 -11.59 6.14 -7.18
C LYS A 179 -11.67 6.94 -5.90
N GLY A 180 -10.73 6.72 -5.02
CA GLY A 180 -10.58 7.46 -3.78
C GLY A 180 -9.14 7.40 -3.28
N TYR A 181 -8.94 7.95 -2.10
CA TYR A 181 -7.64 7.94 -1.43
C TYR A 181 -7.79 7.31 -0.05
N LEU A 182 -6.72 6.71 0.41
CA LEU A 182 -6.68 6.13 1.74
C LEU A 182 -6.73 7.25 2.79
N ASP A 183 -7.73 7.19 3.69
CA ASP A 183 -7.87 8.12 4.81
C ASP A 183 -7.76 7.33 6.13
N PRO A 184 -6.93 7.72 7.07
CA PRO A 184 -5.98 8.84 7.01
C PRO A 184 -4.81 8.59 6.04
N PRO A 185 -4.18 9.67 5.51
CA PRO A 185 -3.03 9.53 4.65
C PRO A 185 -1.97 8.72 5.36
N GLY A 186 -1.43 7.72 4.67
CA GLY A 186 -0.40 6.87 5.26
C GLY A 186 0.81 7.70 5.63
N THR A 187 1.17 7.72 6.91
CA THR A 187 2.46 8.22 7.40
C THR A 187 3.53 7.18 7.14
N SER A 188 3.64 6.68 5.94
CA SER A 188 4.74 5.76 5.61
C SER A 188 6.01 6.56 5.37
N CYS A 189 6.78 6.74 6.44
CA CYS A 189 8.22 6.86 6.31
C CYS A 189 8.74 5.47 5.95
N THR A 190 8.98 5.19 4.68
CA THR A 190 9.80 4.06 4.22
C THR A 190 11.10 4.58 3.70
#